data_d8b34d47fd1a579c5401c8b46b9b2923
#
_entry.id   d8b34d47fd1a579c5401c8b46b9b2923
#
_cell.length_a   1.000
_cell.length_b   1.000
_cell.length_c   1.000
_cell.angle_alpha   90.00
_cell.angle_beta   90.00
_cell.angle_gamma   90.00
#
_symmetry.space_group_name_H-M   'P 1'
#
loop_
_entity.id
_entity.type
_entity.pdbx_description
1 polymer ?
#
loop_
_entity_poly.entity_id
_entity_poly.type
_entity_poly.pdbx_seq_one_letter_code
_entity_poly.pdbx_strand_id
1 'polypeptide(L)'
;WMRTHEIKMASLSFGGTAEDIKPVIPVGASDTASLDAAIELLVRSGKAMPTAKSMLVPEAWQASPDMPDETRAMYQYMASVMEPWDGPAALAMTDGRWAVAGLDRNALRPLAFNLTDDGLLVVGSESGMVSLEDSQVVEKGRLGPGQMIAIDLEEGQLLRDEELKSRIAREAPYESLVAGFRGIDDLPDPPENAAPSFEGDDLSRRLTAAGMTTEDMELILDAMALDGKEAIGSMGDDTPLAVISDKPRSVSQFFRQNFAQVTNPPIDSLRERHVMSLRTRFANLANILEEDDQNDNVLVLETPILTSSEWARLRAGFGDKVGTIDCTLRAGGEPADLRLAIERIRAEAEAMAKGKQAEIFLTDEATGPNRVGVPMILAAAAVHTHLTRKGLRSFTSINVRSAECLDTHTLAVLVGVGATTVNPYLAEAALVARHERGLYGDMSLEQAVENF
;
A
#
# COMPACT_ATOMS: atom_id res chain seq x y z
N TRP A 1 1.21 9.25 -5.46
CA TRP A 1 1.03 8.12 -6.33
C TRP A 1 2.03 8.08 -7.48
N MET A 2 1.95 8.85 -8.56
CA MET A 2 2.88 8.80 -9.70
C MET A 2 4.32 9.28 -9.41
N ARG A 3 4.53 10.09 -8.40
CA ARG A 3 5.82 10.76 -8.16
C ARG A 3 6.99 9.82 -7.88
N THR A 4 6.75 8.68 -7.26
CA THR A 4 7.77 7.64 -7.03
C THR A 4 8.06 6.86 -8.29
N HIS A 5 7.05 6.61 -9.12
CA HIS A 5 7.20 5.91 -10.41
C HIS A 5 7.99 6.74 -11.42
N GLU A 6 7.83 8.08 -11.40
CA GLU A 6 8.61 8.99 -12.27
C GLU A 6 10.13 8.84 -12.09
N ILE A 7 10.60 8.34 -10.95
CA ILE A 7 12.03 8.17 -10.65
C ILE A 7 12.69 7.14 -11.59
N LYS A 8 12.01 6.01 -11.85
CA LYS A 8 12.48 4.92 -12.71
C LYS A 8 11.88 4.93 -14.11
N MET A 9 11.08 5.93 -14.42
CA MET A 9 10.41 6.02 -15.71
C MET A 9 11.40 6.30 -16.83
N ALA A 10 11.47 5.38 -17.80
CA ALA A 10 12.28 5.51 -19.00
C ALA A 10 11.56 4.83 -20.16
N SER A 11 11.61 5.41 -21.35
CA SER A 11 11.03 4.83 -22.56
C SER A 11 11.76 5.24 -23.81
N LEU A 12 11.96 4.30 -24.72
CA LEU A 12 12.43 4.55 -26.08
C LEU A 12 11.33 5.18 -26.94
N SER A 13 10.07 5.09 -26.53
CA SER A 13 8.92 5.64 -27.26
C SER A 13 8.86 7.17 -27.23
N PHE A 14 9.48 7.79 -26.23
CA PHE A 14 9.58 9.25 -26.13
C PHE A 14 10.97 9.70 -26.54
N GLY A 15 11.21 10.06 -27.75
CA GLY A 15 12.53 10.42 -28.34
C GLY A 15 13.39 11.46 -27.60
N GLY A 16 13.01 11.82 -26.36
CA GLY A 16 13.69 12.70 -25.43
C GLY A 16 14.00 12.03 -24.11
N THR A 17 14.34 12.82 -23.09
CA THR A 17 14.50 12.34 -21.73
C THR A 17 13.15 12.30 -21.01
N ALA A 18 12.97 11.37 -20.08
CA ALA A 18 11.77 11.31 -19.24
C ALA A 18 11.53 12.63 -18.47
N GLU A 19 12.52 13.47 -18.31
CA GLU A 19 12.41 14.79 -17.68
C GLU A 19 11.47 15.74 -18.43
N ASP A 20 11.34 15.59 -19.76
CA ASP A 20 10.51 16.47 -20.59
C ASP A 20 9.00 16.26 -20.35
N ILE A 21 8.62 15.11 -19.80
CA ILE A 21 7.21 14.75 -19.50
C ILE A 21 6.89 14.80 -18.01
N LYS A 22 7.82 15.19 -17.17
CA LYS A 22 7.60 15.33 -15.72
C LYS A 22 7.22 16.76 -15.33
N PRO A 23 6.32 16.95 -14.38
CA PRO A 23 5.53 15.93 -13.70
C PRO A 23 4.40 15.41 -14.59
N VAL A 24 4.17 14.10 -14.59
CA VAL A 24 3.07 13.46 -15.34
C VAL A 24 1.72 13.99 -14.85
N ILE A 25 1.57 14.14 -13.53
CA ILE A 25 0.36 14.66 -12.91
C ILE A 25 0.56 16.11 -12.50
N PRO A 26 -0.23 17.05 -13.05
CA PRO A 26 -0.17 18.45 -12.65
C PRO A 26 -0.45 18.66 -11.16
N VAL A 27 0.19 19.65 -10.57
CA VAL A 27 -0.04 19.99 -9.15
C VAL A 27 -1.49 20.45 -8.96
N GLY A 28 -2.19 19.84 -8.01
CA GLY A 28 -3.59 20.15 -7.72
C GLY A 28 -4.61 19.45 -8.63
N ALA A 29 -4.17 18.49 -9.45
CA ALA A 29 -5.08 17.65 -10.21
C ALA A 29 -6.01 16.85 -9.29
N SER A 30 -7.26 16.63 -9.74
CA SER A 30 -8.20 15.73 -9.07
C SER A 30 -7.78 14.26 -9.25
N ASP A 31 -8.39 13.36 -8.47
CA ASP A 31 -8.13 11.92 -8.56
C ASP A 31 -8.36 11.37 -9.97
N THR A 32 -9.46 11.77 -10.59
CA THR A 32 -9.81 11.34 -11.95
C THR A 32 -8.91 11.97 -13.01
N ALA A 33 -8.52 13.24 -12.87
CA ALA A 33 -7.54 13.87 -13.76
C ALA A 33 -6.15 13.22 -13.63
N SER A 34 -5.80 12.76 -12.44
CA SER A 34 -4.56 12.00 -12.21
C SER A 34 -4.58 10.62 -12.90
N LEU A 35 -5.73 9.94 -12.86
CA LEU A 35 -5.93 8.68 -13.57
C LEU A 35 -5.85 8.88 -15.08
N ASP A 36 -6.51 9.91 -15.61
CA ASP A 36 -6.53 10.24 -17.03
C ASP A 36 -5.11 10.49 -17.56
N ALA A 37 -4.33 11.32 -16.86
CA ALA A 37 -2.94 11.60 -17.21
C ALA A 37 -2.05 10.35 -17.19
N ALA A 38 -2.25 9.45 -16.21
CA ALA A 38 -1.50 8.20 -16.11
C ALA A 38 -1.88 7.21 -17.23
N ILE A 39 -3.16 7.10 -17.57
CA ILE A 39 -3.63 6.28 -18.70
C ILE A 39 -3.04 6.81 -20.01
N GLU A 40 -3.11 8.13 -20.24
CA GLU A 40 -2.54 8.75 -21.45
C GLU A 40 -1.05 8.44 -21.58
N LEU A 41 -0.28 8.57 -20.49
CA LEU A 41 1.15 8.24 -20.49
C LEU A 41 1.40 6.80 -20.92
N LEU A 42 0.69 5.83 -20.33
CA LEU A 42 0.87 4.40 -20.63
C LEU A 42 0.50 4.09 -22.07
N VAL A 43 -0.60 4.63 -22.57
CA VAL A 43 -1.03 4.43 -23.96
C VAL A 43 -0.06 5.08 -24.94
N ARG A 44 0.42 6.30 -24.65
CA ARG A 44 1.43 6.98 -25.46
C ARG A 44 2.79 6.28 -25.45
N SER A 45 3.09 5.50 -24.42
CA SER A 45 4.28 4.64 -24.38
C SER A 45 4.15 3.35 -25.18
N GLY A 46 2.96 3.06 -25.72
CA GLY A 46 2.70 1.90 -26.56
C GLY A 46 1.86 0.78 -25.93
N LYS A 47 1.43 0.94 -24.66
CA LYS A 47 0.52 -0.04 -24.05
C LYS A 47 -0.88 0.08 -24.66
N ALA A 48 -1.53 -1.06 -24.91
CA ALA A 48 -2.93 -1.05 -25.34
C ALA A 48 -3.82 -0.46 -24.25
N MET A 49 -4.90 0.23 -24.63
CA MET A 49 -5.83 0.85 -23.70
C MET A 49 -6.43 -0.15 -22.69
N PRO A 50 -6.85 -1.37 -23.08
CA PRO A 50 -7.33 -2.37 -22.11
C PRO A 50 -6.24 -2.80 -21.12
N THR A 51 -4.99 -2.90 -21.54
CA THR A 51 -3.84 -3.23 -20.69
C THR A 51 -3.57 -2.11 -19.69
N ALA A 52 -3.56 -0.84 -20.12
CA ALA A 52 -3.43 0.33 -19.23
C ALA A 52 -4.55 0.37 -18.18
N LYS A 53 -5.81 0.08 -18.56
CA LYS A 53 -6.95 -0.03 -17.62
C LYS A 53 -6.71 -1.16 -16.62
N SER A 54 -6.30 -2.33 -17.06
CA SER A 54 -6.07 -3.49 -16.18
C SER A 54 -4.94 -3.24 -15.18
N MET A 55 -3.92 -2.49 -15.57
CA MET A 55 -2.79 -2.12 -14.72
C MET A 55 -3.19 -1.09 -13.66
N LEU A 56 -3.91 -0.04 -14.04
CA LEU A 56 -4.23 1.08 -13.16
C LEU A 56 -5.53 0.86 -12.37
N VAL A 57 -6.51 0.18 -12.97
CA VAL A 57 -7.84 -0.08 -12.37
C VAL A 57 -8.16 -1.57 -12.48
N PRO A 58 -7.42 -2.44 -11.77
CA PRO A 58 -7.65 -3.88 -11.79
C PRO A 58 -8.96 -4.26 -11.10
N GLU A 59 -9.39 -5.51 -11.31
CA GLU A 59 -10.39 -6.13 -10.47
C GLU A 59 -9.81 -6.60 -9.12
N ALA A 60 -10.67 -7.11 -8.22
CA ALA A 60 -10.27 -7.69 -6.94
C ALA A 60 -9.72 -9.12 -7.13
N TRP A 61 -8.57 -9.25 -7.80
CA TRP A 61 -8.00 -10.50 -8.25
C TRP A 61 -7.42 -11.38 -7.13
N GLN A 62 -6.96 -10.81 -6.00
CA GLN A 62 -6.34 -11.57 -4.91
C GLN A 62 -7.30 -12.55 -4.24
N ALA A 63 -8.56 -12.13 -4.09
CA ALA A 63 -9.61 -12.92 -3.43
C ALA A 63 -10.51 -13.68 -4.41
N SER A 64 -10.09 -13.85 -5.67
CA SER A 64 -10.85 -14.56 -6.71
C SER A 64 -10.30 -15.99 -6.90
N PRO A 65 -10.92 -17.03 -6.30
CA PRO A 65 -10.39 -18.40 -6.36
C PRO A 65 -10.43 -19.01 -7.77
N ASP A 66 -11.42 -18.64 -8.56
CA ASP A 66 -11.68 -19.22 -9.89
C ASP A 66 -10.95 -18.50 -11.03
N MET A 67 -10.09 -17.52 -10.71
CA MET A 67 -9.33 -16.77 -11.72
C MET A 67 -8.29 -17.65 -12.40
N PRO A 68 -8.22 -17.67 -13.75
CA PRO A 68 -7.19 -18.40 -14.49
C PRO A 68 -5.77 -18.00 -14.06
N ASP A 69 -4.84 -18.95 -14.00
CA ASP A 69 -3.47 -18.73 -13.54
C ASP A 69 -2.74 -17.69 -14.41
N GLU A 70 -2.92 -17.72 -15.74
CA GLU A 70 -2.37 -16.73 -16.67
C GLU A 70 -2.80 -15.29 -16.32
N THR A 71 -4.10 -15.11 -15.98
CA THR A 71 -4.66 -13.82 -15.61
C THR A 71 -4.18 -13.39 -14.21
N ARG A 72 -4.05 -14.33 -13.29
CA ARG A 72 -3.50 -14.09 -11.95
C ARG A 72 -2.04 -13.64 -12.02
N ALA A 73 -1.23 -14.30 -12.82
CA ALA A 73 0.18 -13.93 -13.03
C ALA A 73 0.32 -12.53 -13.64
N MET A 74 -0.54 -12.20 -14.62
CA MET A 74 -0.60 -10.84 -15.19
C MET A 74 -0.86 -9.79 -14.10
N TYR A 75 -1.89 -9.97 -13.26
CA TYR A 75 -2.19 -9.02 -12.20
C TYR A 75 -1.10 -8.97 -11.10
N GLN A 76 -0.48 -10.10 -10.78
CA GLN A 76 0.66 -10.17 -9.87
C GLN A 76 1.82 -9.30 -10.37
N TYR A 77 2.16 -9.43 -11.66
CA TYR A 77 3.19 -8.63 -12.31
C TYR A 77 2.82 -7.15 -12.27
N MET A 78 1.63 -6.79 -12.77
CA MET A 78 1.16 -5.40 -12.81
C MET A 78 1.20 -4.75 -11.44
N ALA A 79 0.76 -5.46 -10.40
CA ALA A 79 0.78 -4.97 -9.02
C ALA A 79 2.19 -4.84 -8.41
N SER A 80 3.21 -5.48 -8.99
CA SER A 80 4.61 -5.29 -8.59
C SER A 80 5.27 -4.09 -9.27
N VAL A 81 4.73 -3.68 -10.39
CA VAL A 81 5.25 -2.54 -11.17
C VAL A 81 4.61 -1.23 -10.71
N MET A 82 3.31 -1.24 -10.42
CA MET A 82 2.56 -0.05 -10.04
C MET A 82 1.41 -0.36 -9.10
N GLU A 83 1.22 0.48 -8.09
CA GLU A 83 0.04 0.43 -7.25
C GLU A 83 -1.20 0.85 -8.04
N PRO A 84 -2.34 0.15 -7.87
CA PRO A 84 -3.58 0.50 -8.54
C PRO A 84 -4.09 1.87 -8.07
N TRP A 85 -4.75 2.57 -8.98
CA TRP A 85 -5.54 3.74 -8.64
C TRP A 85 -6.76 3.30 -7.81
N ASP A 86 -7.12 4.08 -6.81
CA ASP A 86 -8.28 3.80 -5.96
C ASP A 86 -9.30 4.95 -6.04
N GLY A 87 -10.55 4.58 -6.26
CA GLY A 87 -11.67 5.49 -6.34
C GLY A 87 -12.87 4.89 -7.09
N PRO A 88 -14.10 5.42 -6.89
CA PRO A 88 -15.27 4.98 -7.62
C PRO A 88 -15.29 5.56 -9.04
N ALA A 89 -15.16 4.71 -10.05
CA ALA A 89 -15.14 5.14 -11.44
C ALA A 89 -15.97 4.25 -12.37
N ALA A 90 -16.73 4.91 -13.27
CA ALA A 90 -17.20 4.32 -14.51
C ALA A 90 -16.41 4.98 -15.63
N LEU A 91 -15.67 4.19 -16.38
CA LEU A 91 -14.68 4.64 -17.36
C LEU A 91 -15.21 4.46 -18.77
N ALA A 92 -14.98 5.47 -19.63
CA ALA A 92 -15.13 5.39 -21.07
C ALA A 92 -13.89 6.02 -21.70
N MET A 93 -13.15 5.26 -22.48
CA MET A 93 -11.81 5.60 -22.96
C MET A 93 -11.65 5.23 -24.42
N THR A 94 -10.80 5.98 -25.14
CA THR A 94 -10.41 5.63 -26.52
C THR A 94 -9.02 6.18 -26.83
N ASP A 95 -8.26 5.43 -27.65
CA ASP A 95 -6.96 5.85 -28.19
C ASP A 95 -6.96 5.90 -29.74
N GLY A 96 -8.15 5.76 -30.33
CA GLY A 96 -8.33 5.72 -31.77
C GLY A 96 -8.34 4.31 -32.37
N ARG A 97 -7.71 3.34 -31.73
CA ARG A 97 -7.82 1.90 -32.04
C ARG A 97 -8.83 1.22 -31.13
N TRP A 98 -8.74 1.45 -29.84
CA TRP A 98 -9.62 0.86 -28.85
C TRP A 98 -10.71 1.82 -28.40
N ALA A 99 -11.92 1.33 -28.25
CA ALA A 99 -12.98 1.96 -27.48
C ALA A 99 -13.29 1.04 -26.32
N VAL A 100 -13.02 1.49 -25.08
CA VAL A 100 -13.10 0.68 -23.86
C VAL A 100 -14.07 1.32 -22.88
N ALA A 101 -14.91 0.49 -22.27
CA ALA A 101 -15.70 0.88 -21.12
C ALA A 101 -15.46 -0.10 -19.97
N GLY A 102 -15.40 0.40 -18.72
CA GLY A 102 -15.10 -0.46 -17.58
C GLY A 102 -15.46 0.17 -16.25
N LEU A 103 -15.47 -0.66 -15.21
CA LEU A 103 -15.70 -0.26 -13.84
C LEU A 103 -14.44 -0.47 -12.98
N ASP A 104 -14.38 0.26 -11.87
CA ASP A 104 -13.45 0.01 -10.78
C ASP A 104 -13.78 -1.31 -10.05
N ARG A 105 -12.86 -1.76 -9.18
CA ARG A 105 -12.99 -3.04 -8.45
C ARG A 105 -14.22 -3.12 -7.53
N ASN A 106 -14.76 -1.99 -7.11
CA ASN A 106 -15.92 -1.92 -6.22
C ASN A 106 -17.25 -1.81 -6.95
N ALA A 107 -17.25 -1.29 -8.18
CA ALA A 107 -18.44 -1.04 -9.01
C ALA A 107 -19.55 -0.28 -8.27
N LEU A 108 -19.19 0.79 -7.55
CA LEU A 108 -20.15 1.64 -6.86
C LEU A 108 -20.96 2.49 -7.84
N ARG A 109 -20.44 2.69 -9.05
CA ARG A 109 -21.14 3.35 -10.15
C ARG A 109 -21.74 2.31 -11.09
N PRO A 110 -22.96 2.52 -11.61
CA PRO A 110 -23.53 1.63 -12.61
C PRO A 110 -22.89 1.86 -13.98
N LEU A 111 -22.83 0.81 -14.78
CA LEU A 111 -22.46 0.88 -16.20
C LEU A 111 -23.21 -0.18 -16.98
N ALA A 112 -24.14 0.27 -17.84
CA ALA A 112 -24.95 -0.60 -18.69
C ALA A 112 -24.50 -0.49 -20.14
N PHE A 113 -24.76 -1.51 -20.94
CA PHE A 113 -24.53 -1.47 -22.37
C PHE A 113 -25.71 -2.04 -23.17
N ASN A 114 -25.84 -1.56 -24.42
CA ASN A 114 -26.73 -2.10 -25.45
C ASN A 114 -25.92 -2.28 -26.72
N LEU A 115 -26.09 -3.43 -27.35
CA LEU A 115 -25.54 -3.73 -28.68
C LEU A 115 -26.70 -3.84 -29.66
N THR A 116 -26.58 -3.17 -30.79
CA THR A 116 -27.58 -3.23 -31.86
C THR A 116 -27.19 -4.21 -32.96
N ASP A 117 -28.13 -4.60 -33.80
CA ASP A 117 -27.97 -5.51 -34.92
C ASP A 117 -27.06 -4.98 -36.05
N ASP A 118 -26.90 -3.65 -36.14
CA ASP A 118 -25.97 -2.98 -37.04
C ASP A 118 -24.56 -2.78 -36.43
N GLY A 119 -24.34 -3.30 -35.20
CA GLY A 119 -23.03 -3.28 -34.52
C GLY A 119 -22.74 -2.03 -33.70
N LEU A 120 -23.72 -1.15 -33.44
CA LEU A 120 -23.54 -0.02 -32.54
C LEU A 120 -23.54 -0.49 -31.09
N LEU A 121 -22.45 -0.22 -30.37
CA LEU A 121 -22.35 -0.41 -28.91
C LEU A 121 -22.58 0.93 -28.19
N VAL A 122 -23.61 0.98 -27.38
CA VAL A 122 -23.91 2.13 -26.51
C VAL A 122 -23.63 1.72 -25.07
N VAL A 123 -22.75 2.47 -24.39
CA VAL A 123 -22.40 2.23 -22.98
C VAL A 123 -22.64 3.50 -22.17
N GLY A 124 -23.26 3.36 -21.01
CA GLY A 124 -23.53 4.49 -20.15
C GLY A 124 -24.03 4.08 -18.75
N SER A 125 -24.11 5.05 -17.85
CA SER A 125 -24.57 4.80 -16.47
C SER A 125 -26.02 4.31 -16.41
N GLU A 126 -26.84 4.66 -17.40
CA GLU A 126 -28.26 4.33 -17.47
C GLU A 126 -28.65 3.87 -18.88
N SER A 127 -29.60 2.94 -18.95
CA SER A 127 -30.26 2.58 -20.21
C SER A 127 -31.16 3.73 -20.67
N GLY A 128 -31.21 3.98 -21.99
CA GLY A 128 -32.06 5.04 -22.55
C GLY A 128 -31.40 6.40 -22.67
N MET A 129 -30.13 6.56 -22.40
CA MET A 129 -29.35 7.80 -22.66
C MET A 129 -29.28 8.13 -24.16
N VAL A 130 -29.30 7.09 -24.98
CA VAL A 130 -29.44 7.20 -26.44
C VAL A 130 -30.73 6.51 -26.84
N SER A 131 -31.53 7.17 -27.68
CA SER A 131 -32.77 6.58 -28.20
C SER A 131 -32.43 5.47 -29.18
N LEU A 132 -32.72 4.24 -28.81
CA LEU A 132 -32.58 3.03 -29.62
C LEU A 132 -33.98 2.41 -29.75
N GLU A 133 -34.33 1.92 -30.96
CA GLU A 133 -35.50 1.10 -31.14
C GLU A 133 -35.26 -0.28 -30.51
N ASP A 134 -36.16 -0.73 -29.66
CA ASP A 134 -36.01 -2.03 -28.96
C ASP A 134 -35.82 -3.22 -29.91
N SER A 135 -36.39 -3.14 -31.12
CA SER A 135 -36.25 -4.13 -32.19
C SER A 135 -34.83 -4.24 -32.75
N GLN A 136 -34.01 -3.20 -32.59
CA GLN A 136 -32.65 -3.15 -33.09
C GLN A 136 -31.64 -3.66 -32.05
N VAL A 137 -32.03 -3.74 -30.77
CA VAL A 137 -31.15 -4.14 -29.70
C VAL A 137 -31.08 -5.66 -29.62
N VAL A 138 -29.91 -6.23 -29.93
CA VAL A 138 -29.66 -7.68 -29.88
C VAL A 138 -29.11 -8.15 -28.54
N GLU A 139 -28.47 -7.27 -27.78
CA GLU A 139 -27.94 -7.61 -26.47
C GLU A 139 -28.03 -6.39 -25.51
N LYS A 140 -28.45 -6.65 -24.27
CA LYS A 140 -28.45 -5.68 -23.17
C LYS A 140 -27.70 -6.31 -21.99
N GLY A 141 -26.85 -5.53 -21.34
CA GLY A 141 -26.09 -6.02 -20.18
C GLY A 141 -25.65 -4.92 -19.23
N ARG A 142 -25.01 -5.36 -18.16
CA ARG A 142 -24.35 -4.47 -17.18
C ARG A 142 -22.97 -5.03 -16.88
N LEU A 143 -22.01 -4.12 -16.70
CA LEU A 143 -20.69 -4.50 -16.20
C LEU A 143 -20.73 -4.61 -14.69
N GLY A 144 -20.05 -5.61 -14.16
CA GLY A 144 -19.81 -5.85 -12.75
C GLY A 144 -18.49 -5.26 -12.26
N PRO A 145 -18.14 -5.51 -10.98
CA PRO A 145 -16.90 -5.07 -10.36
C PRO A 145 -15.66 -5.48 -11.16
N GLY A 146 -14.82 -4.51 -11.51
CA GLY A 146 -13.58 -4.71 -12.24
C GLY A 146 -13.73 -5.10 -13.71
N GLN A 147 -14.97 -5.32 -14.19
CA GLN A 147 -15.23 -5.74 -15.57
C GLN A 147 -15.04 -4.61 -16.58
N MET A 148 -14.76 -5.02 -17.82
CA MET A 148 -14.65 -4.12 -18.96
C MET A 148 -15.22 -4.78 -20.23
N ILE A 149 -15.57 -3.93 -21.19
CA ILE A 149 -15.96 -4.30 -22.55
C ILE A 149 -15.21 -3.38 -23.51
N ALA A 150 -14.75 -3.90 -24.63
CA ALA A 150 -14.01 -3.10 -25.60
C ALA A 150 -14.29 -3.50 -27.03
N ILE A 151 -14.12 -2.54 -27.94
CA ILE A 151 -14.10 -2.76 -29.38
C ILE A 151 -12.67 -2.48 -29.86
N ASP A 152 -12.07 -3.44 -30.56
CA ASP A 152 -10.91 -3.20 -31.42
C ASP A 152 -11.43 -2.67 -32.77
N LEU A 153 -11.26 -1.37 -33.00
CA LEU A 153 -11.78 -0.69 -34.18
C LEU A 153 -11.04 -1.06 -35.46
N GLU A 154 -9.79 -1.54 -35.36
CA GLU A 154 -9.04 -2.02 -36.52
C GLU A 154 -9.50 -3.42 -36.95
N GLU A 155 -9.78 -4.29 -35.99
CA GLU A 155 -10.26 -5.66 -36.24
C GLU A 155 -11.80 -5.70 -36.41
N GLY A 156 -12.51 -4.66 -36.00
CA GLY A 156 -13.97 -4.62 -35.95
C GLY A 156 -14.56 -5.63 -34.97
N GLN A 157 -13.84 -5.95 -33.90
CA GLN A 157 -14.19 -7.01 -32.95
C GLN A 157 -14.62 -6.43 -31.62
N LEU A 158 -15.79 -6.88 -31.14
CA LEU A 158 -16.25 -6.67 -29.76
C LEU A 158 -15.68 -7.77 -28.89
N LEU A 159 -14.96 -7.39 -27.82
CA LEU A 159 -14.38 -8.28 -26.84
C LEU A 159 -15.00 -8.03 -25.45
N ARG A 160 -15.39 -9.10 -24.78
CA ARG A 160 -15.93 -9.09 -23.42
C ARG A 160 -14.82 -9.28 -22.40
N ASP A 161 -15.15 -9.09 -21.14
CA ASP A 161 -14.22 -9.05 -20.01
C ASP A 161 -13.23 -10.22 -19.98
N GLU A 162 -13.72 -11.46 -20.02
CA GLU A 162 -12.88 -12.66 -19.97
C GLU A 162 -11.97 -12.77 -21.20
N GLU A 163 -12.51 -12.46 -22.40
CA GLU A 163 -11.75 -12.49 -23.66
C GLU A 163 -10.63 -11.44 -23.64
N LEU A 164 -10.94 -10.23 -23.16
CA LEU A 164 -9.95 -9.15 -23.02
C LEU A 164 -8.84 -9.52 -22.04
N LYS A 165 -9.20 -10.00 -20.85
CA LYS A 165 -8.23 -10.37 -19.82
C LYS A 165 -7.35 -11.54 -20.28
N SER A 166 -7.91 -12.55 -20.93
CA SER A 166 -7.14 -13.65 -21.51
C SER A 166 -6.22 -13.17 -22.64
N ARG A 167 -6.65 -12.21 -23.47
CA ARG A 167 -5.81 -11.61 -24.51
C ARG A 167 -4.64 -10.84 -23.90
N ILE A 168 -4.90 -10.00 -22.91
CA ILE A 168 -3.88 -9.20 -22.20
C ILE A 168 -2.88 -10.13 -21.47
N ALA A 169 -3.39 -11.20 -20.82
CA ALA A 169 -2.53 -12.15 -20.11
C ALA A 169 -1.51 -12.86 -21.03
N ARG A 170 -1.75 -12.85 -22.34
CA ARG A 170 -0.86 -13.44 -23.36
C ARG A 170 0.03 -12.40 -24.08
N GLU A 171 -0.11 -11.10 -23.77
CA GLU A 171 0.72 -10.05 -24.36
C GLU A 171 2.20 -10.16 -23.93
N ALA A 172 2.45 -10.69 -22.72
CA ALA A 172 3.79 -10.92 -22.19
C ALA A 172 3.85 -12.26 -21.42
N PRO A 173 5.05 -12.79 -21.16
CA PRO A 173 5.22 -14.05 -20.42
C PRO A 173 5.10 -13.86 -18.91
N TYR A 174 3.96 -13.36 -18.44
CA TYR A 174 3.74 -12.96 -17.05
C TYR A 174 4.03 -14.07 -16.03
N GLU A 175 3.69 -15.33 -16.34
CA GLU A 175 4.01 -16.46 -15.46
C GLU A 175 5.52 -16.58 -15.21
N SER A 176 6.34 -16.38 -16.23
CA SER A 176 7.80 -16.38 -16.10
C SER A 176 8.30 -15.17 -15.31
N LEU A 177 7.69 -13.99 -15.52
CA LEU A 177 8.07 -12.75 -14.85
C LEU A 177 7.78 -12.78 -13.34
N VAL A 178 6.77 -13.53 -12.89
CA VAL A 178 6.43 -13.66 -11.47
C VAL A 178 6.99 -14.92 -10.81
N ALA A 179 7.59 -15.82 -11.56
CA ALA A 179 8.10 -17.10 -11.03
C ALA A 179 9.18 -16.94 -9.95
N GLY A 180 9.89 -15.80 -9.95
CA GLY A 180 10.92 -15.45 -8.96
C GLY A 180 10.38 -14.73 -7.71
N PHE A 181 9.07 -14.49 -7.60
CA PHE A 181 8.49 -13.82 -6.44
C PHE A 181 8.57 -14.72 -5.20
N ARG A 182 8.94 -14.15 -4.07
CA ARG A 182 9.15 -14.87 -2.81
C ARG A 182 8.25 -14.33 -1.71
N GLY A 183 7.90 -15.18 -0.75
CA GLY A 183 7.25 -14.80 0.50
C GLY A 183 8.26 -14.60 1.65
N ILE A 184 7.79 -14.23 2.83
CA ILE A 184 8.63 -14.07 4.02
C ILE A 184 9.26 -15.40 4.44
N ASP A 185 8.57 -16.53 4.22
CA ASP A 185 9.02 -17.86 4.58
C ASP A 185 10.13 -18.41 3.66
N ASP A 186 10.30 -17.82 2.48
CA ASP A 186 11.39 -18.12 1.56
C ASP A 186 12.72 -17.46 1.95
N LEU A 187 12.69 -16.58 2.95
CA LEU A 187 13.88 -15.93 3.49
C LEU A 187 14.54 -16.82 4.55
N PRO A 188 15.86 -16.71 4.73
CA PRO A 188 16.58 -17.49 5.73
C PRO A 188 16.09 -17.17 7.15
N ASP A 189 16.10 -18.17 8.02
CA ASP A 189 15.81 -17.97 9.43
C ASP A 189 16.78 -16.97 10.05
N PRO A 190 16.27 -16.06 10.91
CA PRO A 190 17.12 -15.12 11.58
C PRO A 190 18.03 -15.84 12.60
N PRO A 191 19.19 -15.26 12.95
CA PRO A 191 20.00 -15.76 14.06
C PRO A 191 19.18 -15.85 15.35
N GLU A 192 19.49 -16.82 16.19
CA GLU A 192 18.90 -16.94 17.53
C GLU A 192 19.10 -15.62 18.30
N ASN A 193 18.05 -15.10 18.91
CA ASN A 193 18.02 -13.79 19.60
C ASN A 193 18.24 -12.55 18.70
N ALA A 194 17.97 -12.65 17.41
CA ALA A 194 18.08 -11.51 16.48
C ALA A 194 17.09 -10.37 16.78
N ALA A 195 15.96 -10.67 17.44
CA ALA A 195 15.00 -9.69 17.92
C ALA A 195 15.18 -9.52 19.44
N PRO A 196 15.54 -8.32 19.93
CA PRO A 196 15.61 -8.06 21.36
C PRO A 196 14.26 -8.31 22.03
N SER A 197 14.25 -9.05 23.13
CA SER A 197 13.09 -9.15 24.02
C SER A 197 13.19 -8.12 25.14
N PHE A 198 12.04 -7.55 25.54
CA PHE A 198 11.94 -6.59 26.63
C PHE A 198 11.03 -7.20 27.69
N GLU A 199 11.53 -7.32 28.93
CA GLU A 199 10.85 -8.02 29.99
C GLU A 199 10.91 -7.24 31.33
N GLY A 200 10.02 -7.56 32.24
CA GLY A 200 10.04 -7.07 33.60
C GLY A 200 10.07 -5.55 33.73
N ASP A 201 10.98 -5.03 34.55
CA ASP A 201 11.12 -3.58 34.80
C ASP A 201 11.58 -2.80 33.55
N ASP A 202 12.33 -3.42 32.64
CA ASP A 202 12.74 -2.74 31.41
C ASP A 202 11.57 -2.52 30.49
N LEU A 203 10.71 -3.53 30.29
CA LEU A 203 9.47 -3.40 29.53
C LEU A 203 8.57 -2.32 30.14
N SER A 204 8.37 -2.33 31.46
CA SER A 204 7.53 -1.35 32.16
C SER A 204 8.03 0.09 31.97
N ARG A 205 9.34 0.31 32.04
CA ARG A 205 9.94 1.63 31.78
C ARG A 205 9.74 2.09 30.35
N ARG A 206 9.91 1.19 29.37
CA ARG A 206 9.74 1.48 27.94
C ARG A 206 8.27 1.81 27.59
N LEU A 207 7.33 1.05 28.13
CA LEU A 207 5.89 1.32 27.97
C LEU A 207 5.53 2.72 28.50
N THR A 208 6.03 3.04 29.72
CA THR A 208 5.85 4.40 30.29
C THR A 208 6.48 5.48 29.43
N ALA A 209 7.70 5.25 28.91
CA ALA A 209 8.40 6.21 28.05
C ALA A 209 7.70 6.40 26.69
N ALA A 210 7.05 5.38 26.18
CA ALA A 210 6.23 5.43 24.96
C ALA A 210 4.84 6.04 25.20
N GLY A 211 4.49 6.35 26.47
CA GLY A 211 3.18 6.90 26.83
C GLY A 211 2.06 5.86 26.88
N MET A 212 2.39 4.59 26.85
CA MET A 212 1.42 3.50 26.95
C MET A 212 1.01 3.27 28.41
N THR A 213 -0.26 3.40 28.69
CA THR A 213 -0.84 3.23 30.03
C THR A 213 -1.40 1.83 30.22
N THR A 214 -1.71 1.46 31.47
CA THR A 214 -2.43 0.21 31.77
C THR A 214 -3.80 0.19 31.10
N GLU A 215 -4.46 1.34 31.02
CA GLU A 215 -5.75 1.49 30.34
C GLU A 215 -5.65 1.19 28.84
N ASP A 216 -4.60 1.69 28.17
CA ASP A 216 -4.34 1.38 26.76
C ASP A 216 -4.10 -0.13 26.55
N MET A 217 -3.39 -0.77 27.48
CA MET A 217 -3.18 -2.22 27.41
C MET A 217 -4.49 -3.01 27.55
N GLU A 218 -5.36 -2.61 28.47
CA GLU A 218 -6.62 -3.33 28.76
C GLU A 218 -7.70 -3.05 27.72
N LEU A 219 -7.83 -1.82 27.26
CA LEU A 219 -8.93 -1.42 26.37
C LEU A 219 -8.58 -1.55 24.88
N ILE A 220 -7.31 -1.53 24.51
CA ILE A 220 -6.87 -1.60 23.11
C ILE A 220 -6.17 -2.93 22.87
N LEU A 221 -5.03 -3.16 23.50
CA LEU A 221 -4.19 -4.32 23.19
C LEU A 221 -4.88 -5.65 23.50
N ASP A 222 -5.46 -5.79 24.71
CA ASP A 222 -6.14 -7.03 25.09
C ASP A 222 -7.38 -7.29 24.22
N ALA A 223 -8.13 -6.24 23.87
CA ALA A 223 -9.30 -6.37 23.00
C ALA A 223 -8.92 -6.86 21.61
N MET A 224 -7.83 -6.31 21.03
CA MET A 224 -7.33 -6.75 19.74
C MET A 224 -6.81 -8.19 19.79
N ALA A 225 -6.03 -8.53 20.83
CA ALA A 225 -5.48 -9.86 21.02
C ALA A 225 -6.54 -10.94 21.21
N LEU A 226 -7.61 -10.64 21.98
CA LEU A 226 -8.68 -11.58 22.27
C LEU A 226 -9.68 -11.74 21.12
N ASP A 227 -10.07 -10.64 20.48
CA ASP A 227 -11.16 -10.59 19.53
C ASP A 227 -10.71 -10.60 18.06
N GLY A 228 -9.43 -10.35 17.75
CA GLY A 228 -8.90 -10.26 16.39
C GLY A 228 -9.55 -9.14 15.58
N LYS A 229 -9.86 -8.02 16.21
CA LYS A 229 -10.48 -6.87 15.56
C LYS A 229 -10.11 -5.56 16.23
N GLU A 230 -10.33 -4.46 15.52
CA GLU A 230 -10.17 -3.12 16.03
C GLU A 230 -10.93 -2.90 17.32
N ALA A 231 -10.24 -2.40 18.35
CA ALA A 231 -10.85 -2.10 19.65
C ALA A 231 -11.69 -0.81 19.63
N ILE A 232 -11.37 0.10 18.71
CA ILE A 232 -11.99 1.42 18.59
C ILE A 232 -12.61 1.54 17.21
N GLY A 233 -13.88 1.92 17.12
CA GLY A 233 -14.62 2.01 15.86
C GLY A 233 -14.27 3.21 14.97
N SER A 234 -13.19 3.96 15.23
CA SER A 234 -12.79 5.11 14.44
C SER A 234 -11.27 5.30 14.40
N MET A 235 -10.78 5.84 13.28
CA MET A 235 -9.38 6.21 13.10
C MET A 235 -9.15 7.64 13.61
N GLY A 236 -8.27 7.79 14.60
CA GLY A 236 -7.94 9.08 15.22
C GLY A 236 -8.90 9.48 16.34
N ASP A 237 -8.57 10.60 16.98
CA ASP A 237 -9.29 11.17 18.14
C ASP A 237 -9.70 12.61 17.85
N ASP A 238 -11.00 12.87 17.87
CA ASP A 238 -11.60 14.20 17.66
C ASP A 238 -11.67 15.04 18.95
N THR A 239 -11.27 14.49 20.08
CA THR A 239 -11.27 15.21 21.36
C THR A 239 -10.39 16.45 21.27
N PRO A 240 -10.89 17.64 21.63
CA PRO A 240 -10.08 18.85 21.68
C PRO A 240 -8.84 18.69 22.57
N LEU A 241 -7.71 19.23 22.10
CA LEU A 241 -6.48 19.17 22.90
C LEU A 241 -6.65 19.87 24.23
N ALA A 242 -6.20 19.22 25.31
CA ALA A 242 -6.12 19.80 26.64
C ALA A 242 -4.89 20.73 26.72
N VAL A 243 -5.01 21.94 26.19
CA VAL A 243 -3.90 22.89 25.97
C VAL A 243 -3.15 23.33 27.24
N ILE A 244 -3.71 23.08 28.43
CA ILE A 244 -3.08 23.37 29.71
C ILE A 244 -2.64 22.09 30.45
N SER A 245 -2.62 20.95 29.77
CA SER A 245 -2.15 19.67 30.33
C SER A 245 -0.65 19.54 30.11
N ASP A 246 0.06 19.01 31.12
CA ASP A 246 1.47 18.65 31.01
C ASP A 246 1.68 17.25 30.44
N LYS A 247 0.59 16.51 30.14
CA LYS A 247 0.67 15.16 29.58
C LYS A 247 1.08 15.23 28.09
N PRO A 248 2.11 14.48 27.68
CA PRO A 248 2.49 14.40 26.26
C PRO A 248 1.38 13.69 25.47
N ARG A 249 1.26 14.06 24.20
CA ARG A 249 0.38 13.42 23.23
C ARG A 249 1.20 12.85 22.07
N SER A 250 0.86 11.66 21.64
CA SER A 250 1.47 11.08 20.44
C SER A 250 1.18 11.92 19.20
N VAL A 251 2.13 11.98 18.27
CA VAL A 251 1.95 12.68 16.99
C VAL A 251 0.82 12.05 16.17
N SER A 252 0.56 10.76 16.32
CA SER A 252 -0.56 10.06 15.66
C SER A 252 -1.92 10.70 15.95
N GLN A 253 -2.11 11.28 17.14
CA GLN A 253 -3.38 11.92 17.53
C GLN A 253 -3.70 13.21 16.77
N PHE A 254 -2.73 13.79 16.05
CA PHE A 254 -2.97 14.94 15.17
C PHE A 254 -3.43 14.52 13.76
N PHE A 255 -3.36 13.22 13.46
CA PHE A 255 -3.89 12.66 12.23
C PHE A 255 -5.30 12.13 12.48
N ARG A 256 -6.23 12.56 11.68
CA ARG A 256 -7.63 12.16 11.77
C ARG A 256 -8.28 12.20 10.40
N GLN A 257 -9.37 11.51 10.28
CA GLN A 257 -10.18 11.52 9.07
C GLN A 257 -10.84 12.88 8.88
N ASN A 258 -10.65 13.50 7.71
CA ASN A 258 -11.18 14.83 7.38
C ASN A 258 -12.42 14.81 6.50
N PHE A 259 -12.96 13.64 6.17
CA PHE A 259 -14.18 13.50 5.37
C PHE A 259 -15.28 12.83 6.19
N ALA A 260 -16.54 13.15 5.83
CA ALA A 260 -17.69 12.57 6.51
C ALA A 260 -17.80 11.06 6.20
N GLN A 261 -18.04 10.26 7.23
CA GLN A 261 -18.44 8.87 7.08
C GLN A 261 -19.96 8.77 7.10
N VAL A 262 -20.50 7.91 6.22
CA VAL A 262 -21.91 7.57 6.20
C VAL A 262 -22.21 6.44 7.19
N THR A 263 -23.43 6.41 7.73
CA THR A 263 -23.87 5.36 8.67
C THR A 263 -23.86 3.97 8.02
N ASN A 264 -24.21 3.89 6.74
CA ASN A 264 -24.19 2.65 5.96
C ASN A 264 -23.21 2.81 4.80
N PRO A 265 -21.92 2.49 4.98
CA PRO A 265 -20.94 2.56 3.90
C PRO A 265 -21.29 1.56 2.79
N PRO A 266 -21.01 1.89 1.52
CA PRO A 266 -21.32 1.02 0.37
C PRO A 266 -20.43 -0.24 0.33
N ILE A 267 -19.34 -0.26 1.09
CA ILE A 267 -18.46 -1.41 1.26
C ILE A 267 -18.62 -1.88 2.71
N ASP A 268 -19.26 -3.02 2.88
CA ASP A 268 -19.39 -3.72 4.17
C ASP A 268 -18.19 -4.62 4.43
N SER A 269 -18.08 -5.19 5.63
CA SER A 269 -16.96 -6.04 6.05
C SER A 269 -16.78 -7.31 5.20
N LEU A 270 -17.83 -7.82 4.53
CA LEU A 270 -17.73 -8.97 3.62
C LEU A 270 -17.14 -8.56 2.27
N ARG A 271 -17.60 -7.42 1.72
CA ARG A 271 -17.03 -6.85 0.49
C ARG A 271 -15.59 -6.39 0.71
N GLU A 272 -15.30 -5.80 1.87
CA GLU A 272 -13.97 -5.34 2.23
C GLU A 272 -12.93 -6.48 2.14
N ARG A 273 -13.22 -7.65 2.67
CA ARG A 273 -12.35 -8.83 2.55
C ARG A 273 -12.08 -9.26 1.10
N HIS A 274 -13.03 -8.99 0.20
CA HIS A 274 -12.88 -9.32 -1.21
C HIS A 274 -12.10 -8.25 -1.99
N VAL A 275 -12.36 -6.97 -1.72
CA VAL A 275 -11.84 -5.86 -2.54
C VAL A 275 -10.60 -5.19 -1.98
N MET A 276 -10.29 -5.37 -0.69
CA MET A 276 -9.11 -4.81 -0.03
C MET A 276 -7.97 -5.82 0.04
N SER A 277 -6.73 -5.32 0.07
CA SER A 277 -5.53 -6.14 0.26
C SER A 277 -4.48 -5.31 0.96
N LEU A 278 -3.83 -5.92 1.96
CA LEU A 278 -2.68 -5.36 2.68
C LEU A 278 -1.34 -5.84 2.11
N ARG A 279 -1.36 -6.62 1.03
CA ARG A 279 -0.12 -7.15 0.45
C ARG A 279 0.87 -6.05 0.11
N THR A 280 2.04 -6.18 0.67
CA THR A 280 3.16 -5.25 0.51
C THR A 280 4.28 -5.90 -0.27
N ARG A 281 4.98 -5.13 -1.11
CA ARG A 281 6.03 -5.64 -2.00
C ARG A 281 7.33 -4.89 -1.81
N PHE A 282 8.42 -5.64 -1.86
CA PHE A 282 9.80 -5.13 -1.87
C PHE A 282 10.42 -5.35 -3.23
N ALA A 283 11.41 -4.52 -3.58
CA ALA A 283 12.10 -4.54 -4.87
C ALA A 283 11.17 -4.39 -6.08
N ASN A 284 10.02 -3.74 -5.85
CA ASN A 284 9.04 -3.38 -6.85
C ASN A 284 9.33 -1.98 -7.47
N LEU A 285 8.35 -1.37 -8.10
CA LEU A 285 8.45 -0.07 -8.77
C LEU A 285 9.47 -0.10 -9.92
N ALA A 286 9.35 -1.10 -10.78
CA ALA A 286 10.09 -1.17 -12.04
C ALA A 286 9.69 -0.03 -12.99
N ASN A 287 10.26 0.00 -14.19
CA ASN A 287 9.86 0.95 -15.20
C ASN A 287 8.42 0.68 -15.67
N ILE A 288 7.50 1.62 -15.40
CA ILE A 288 6.07 1.46 -15.72
C ILE A 288 5.77 1.51 -17.23
N LEU A 289 6.71 1.97 -18.04
CA LEU A 289 6.51 2.18 -19.46
C LEU A 289 6.87 0.95 -20.30
N GLU A 290 7.72 0.09 -19.78
CA GLU A 290 8.23 -1.09 -20.49
C GLU A 290 8.20 -2.32 -19.58
N GLU A 291 7.90 -3.50 -20.13
CA GLU A 291 8.11 -4.77 -19.44
C GLU A 291 9.60 -5.05 -19.40
N ASP A 292 10.13 -5.32 -18.22
CA ASP A 292 11.51 -5.74 -18.05
C ASP A 292 11.65 -6.82 -16.96
N ASP A 293 12.80 -7.51 -16.97
CA ASP A 293 13.11 -8.60 -16.03
C ASP A 293 13.56 -8.11 -14.65
N GLN A 294 13.38 -6.83 -14.33
CA GLN A 294 13.87 -6.25 -13.06
C GLN A 294 13.13 -6.76 -11.82
N ASN A 295 12.06 -7.52 -12.01
CA ASN A 295 11.24 -8.04 -10.93
C ASN A 295 11.68 -9.42 -10.38
N ASP A 296 12.84 -9.95 -10.78
CA ASP A 296 13.33 -11.28 -10.38
C ASP A 296 13.46 -11.50 -8.88
N ASN A 297 13.44 -10.46 -8.05
CA ASN A 297 13.65 -10.54 -6.61
C ASN A 297 12.55 -9.87 -5.80
N VAL A 298 11.35 -9.76 -6.34
CA VAL A 298 10.23 -9.20 -5.58
C VAL A 298 9.89 -10.09 -4.40
N LEU A 299 9.89 -9.49 -3.21
CA LEU A 299 9.36 -10.11 -2.00
C LEU A 299 7.93 -9.62 -1.78
N VAL A 300 7.00 -10.54 -1.60
CA VAL A 300 5.59 -10.26 -1.34
C VAL A 300 5.25 -10.66 0.10
N LEU A 301 4.78 -9.71 0.88
CA LEU A 301 4.26 -9.93 2.22
C LEU A 301 2.74 -9.80 2.21
N GLU A 302 2.05 -10.63 3.00
CA GLU A 302 0.58 -10.58 3.09
C GLU A 302 0.09 -9.31 3.80
N THR A 303 0.93 -8.72 4.68
CA THR A 303 0.64 -7.49 5.44
C THR A 303 1.90 -6.63 5.57
N PRO A 304 1.79 -5.31 5.69
CA PRO A 304 2.91 -4.44 6.04
C PRO A 304 3.29 -4.49 7.52
N ILE A 305 2.48 -5.15 8.36
CA ILE A 305 2.73 -5.27 9.79
C ILE A 305 3.49 -6.56 10.04
N LEU A 306 4.64 -6.45 10.70
CA LEU A 306 5.53 -7.57 10.94
C LEU A 306 5.66 -7.86 12.43
N THR A 307 5.65 -9.12 12.80
CA THR A 307 6.14 -9.57 14.10
C THR A 307 7.63 -9.31 14.25
N SER A 308 8.16 -9.33 15.46
CA SER A 308 9.62 -9.20 15.70
C SER A 308 10.44 -10.32 15.05
N SER A 309 9.86 -11.51 14.93
CA SER A 309 10.48 -12.65 14.23
C SER A 309 10.58 -12.39 12.73
N GLU A 310 9.49 -11.98 12.09
CA GLU A 310 9.46 -11.64 10.65
C GLU A 310 10.37 -10.45 10.34
N TRP A 311 10.40 -9.44 11.23
CA TRP A 311 11.32 -8.32 11.11
C TRP A 311 12.79 -8.77 11.11
N ALA A 312 13.16 -9.68 12.02
CA ALA A 312 14.50 -10.22 12.09
C ALA A 312 14.82 -11.07 10.86
N ARG A 313 13.87 -11.87 10.38
CA ARG A 313 13.98 -12.67 9.15
C ARG A 313 14.16 -11.78 7.92
N LEU A 314 13.40 -10.70 7.81
CA LEU A 314 13.53 -9.72 6.73
C LEU A 314 14.95 -9.11 6.71
N ARG A 315 15.46 -8.68 7.86
CA ARG A 315 16.82 -8.14 7.96
C ARG A 315 17.90 -9.17 7.57
N ALA A 316 17.77 -10.41 8.03
CA ALA A 316 18.69 -11.49 7.67
C ALA A 316 18.67 -11.79 6.16
N GLY A 317 17.47 -11.78 5.56
CA GLY A 317 17.27 -12.07 4.13
C GLY A 317 17.91 -11.05 3.18
N PHE A 318 18.02 -9.80 3.59
CA PHE A 318 18.63 -8.74 2.79
C PHE A 318 20.13 -8.52 3.10
N GLY A 319 20.64 -9.04 4.21
CA GLY A 319 22.09 -9.05 4.55
C GLY A 319 22.75 -7.68 4.43
N ASP A 320 23.77 -7.56 3.58
CA ASP A 320 24.55 -6.32 3.40
C ASP A 320 23.76 -5.16 2.75
N LYS A 321 22.57 -5.44 2.21
CA LYS A 321 21.69 -4.40 1.65
C LYS A 321 20.90 -3.65 2.71
N VAL A 322 21.04 -4.01 3.99
CA VAL A 322 20.37 -3.39 5.12
C VAL A 322 21.16 -2.22 5.67
N GLY A 323 20.50 -1.09 5.87
CA GLY A 323 20.98 0.05 6.63
C GLY A 323 20.07 0.34 7.82
N THR A 324 20.60 0.53 9.02
CA THR A 324 19.82 0.85 10.23
C THR A 324 20.11 2.26 10.71
N ILE A 325 19.07 3.03 10.99
CA ILE A 325 19.13 4.41 11.50
C ILE A 325 18.53 4.44 12.89
N ASP A 326 19.30 4.88 13.87
CA ASP A 326 18.84 5.16 15.23
C ASP A 326 18.02 6.46 15.24
N CYS A 327 16.70 6.31 15.43
CA CYS A 327 15.76 7.42 15.49
C CYS A 327 15.58 7.93 16.93
N THR A 328 16.64 8.01 17.71
CA THR A 328 16.60 8.61 19.04
C THR A 328 17.48 9.86 19.13
N LEU A 329 17.22 10.69 20.13
CA LEU A 329 18.00 11.85 20.48
C LEU A 329 18.27 11.91 22.00
N ARG A 330 19.15 12.81 22.44
CA ARG A 330 19.46 12.98 23.86
C ARG A 330 18.25 13.51 24.62
N ALA A 331 17.93 12.87 25.75
CA ALA A 331 16.86 13.35 26.65
C ALA A 331 17.24 14.68 27.32
N GLY A 332 16.25 15.53 27.57
CA GLY A 332 16.43 16.80 28.26
C GLY A 332 17.12 17.89 27.41
N GLY A 333 17.14 17.71 26.09
CA GLY A 333 17.67 18.72 25.15
C GLY A 333 16.69 19.85 24.83
N GLU A 334 17.11 20.75 23.94
CA GLU A 334 16.32 21.88 23.47
C GLU A 334 15.44 21.47 22.25
N PRO A 335 14.34 22.18 21.95
CA PRO A 335 13.51 21.89 20.75
C PRO A 335 14.28 21.87 19.43
N ALA A 336 15.41 22.59 19.35
CA ALA A 336 16.29 22.58 18.18
C ALA A 336 16.95 21.21 17.94
N ASP A 337 17.15 20.41 18.98
CA ASP A 337 17.77 19.08 18.88
C ASP A 337 16.92 18.10 18.09
N LEU A 338 15.59 18.22 18.17
CA LEU A 338 14.68 17.45 17.33
C LEU A 338 14.90 17.74 15.84
N ARG A 339 15.06 19.01 15.47
CA ARG A 339 15.35 19.39 14.08
C ARG A 339 16.67 18.81 13.60
N LEU A 340 17.72 18.92 14.40
CA LEU A 340 19.03 18.35 14.09
C LEU A 340 18.97 16.83 13.97
N ALA A 341 18.18 16.14 14.81
CA ALA A 341 17.97 14.71 14.70
C ALA A 341 17.27 14.33 13.38
N ILE A 342 16.24 15.05 12.97
CA ILE A 342 15.56 14.83 11.69
C ILE A 342 16.51 15.08 10.50
N GLU A 343 17.33 16.13 10.55
CA GLU A 343 18.33 16.42 9.52
C GLU A 343 19.37 15.28 9.42
N ARG A 344 19.85 14.78 10.55
CA ARG A 344 20.75 13.63 10.62
C ARG A 344 20.12 12.39 10.02
N ILE A 345 18.89 12.02 10.43
CA ILE A 345 18.16 10.84 9.92
C ILE A 345 18.00 10.93 8.40
N ARG A 346 17.65 12.09 7.85
CA ARG A 346 17.54 12.31 6.41
C ARG A 346 18.88 12.14 5.69
N ALA A 347 19.96 12.66 6.24
CA ALA A 347 21.29 12.57 5.66
C ALA A 347 21.81 11.12 5.66
N GLU A 348 21.60 10.39 6.75
CA GLU A 348 21.94 8.98 6.86
C GLU A 348 21.16 8.14 5.84
N ALA A 349 19.85 8.36 5.71
CA ALA A 349 19.01 7.67 4.73
C ALA A 349 19.45 7.95 3.28
N GLU A 350 19.80 9.21 2.95
CA GLU A 350 20.34 9.56 1.63
C GLU A 350 21.67 8.85 1.36
N ALA A 351 22.56 8.82 2.35
CA ALA A 351 23.85 8.15 2.23
C ALA A 351 23.68 6.63 2.00
N MET A 352 22.77 5.99 2.74
CA MET A 352 22.44 4.57 2.59
C MET A 352 21.89 4.27 1.19
N ALA A 353 20.91 5.04 0.73
CA ALA A 353 20.33 4.86 -0.61
C ALA A 353 21.38 5.02 -1.73
N LYS A 354 22.29 5.99 -1.61
CA LYS A 354 23.42 6.18 -2.54
C LYS A 354 24.46 5.07 -2.42
N GLY A 355 24.62 4.50 -1.23
CA GLY A 355 25.48 3.35 -0.95
C GLY A 355 24.92 2.00 -1.38
N LYS A 356 23.77 2.00 -2.09
CA LYS A 356 23.05 0.79 -2.54
C LYS A 356 22.49 -0.08 -1.40
N GLN A 357 22.29 0.49 -0.23
CA GLN A 357 21.49 -0.15 0.82
C GLN A 357 20.01 0.03 0.46
N ALA A 358 19.43 -1.06 -0.05
CA ALA A 358 18.06 -1.07 -0.55
C ALA A 358 17.02 -1.03 0.59
N GLU A 359 17.39 -1.54 1.78
CA GLU A 359 16.48 -1.69 2.91
C GLU A 359 16.92 -0.78 4.06
N ILE A 360 16.17 0.31 4.26
CA ILE A 360 16.41 1.28 5.34
C ILE A 360 15.51 0.91 6.51
N PHE A 361 16.12 0.64 7.66
CA PHE A 361 15.44 0.30 8.91
C PHE A 361 15.54 1.46 9.89
N LEU A 362 14.40 2.07 10.22
CA LEU A 362 14.28 3.11 11.23
C LEU A 362 13.88 2.48 12.56
N THR A 363 14.59 2.76 13.65
CA THR A 363 14.26 2.18 14.96
C THR A 363 14.44 3.17 16.10
N ASP A 364 13.60 3.07 17.12
CA ASP A 364 13.67 3.81 18.38
C ASP A 364 14.07 2.92 19.56
N GLU A 365 14.55 1.69 19.33
CA GLU A 365 14.92 0.72 20.37
C GLU A 365 16.00 1.23 21.33
N ALA A 366 16.84 2.18 20.90
CA ALA A 366 17.87 2.79 21.74
C ALA A 366 17.29 3.80 22.79
N THR A 367 15.96 3.92 22.88
CA THR A 367 15.28 4.71 23.91
C THR A 367 15.65 4.19 25.31
N GLY A 368 15.94 5.09 26.24
CA GLY A 368 16.36 4.77 27.59
C GLY A 368 16.51 6.01 28.47
N PRO A 369 17.14 5.91 29.65
CA PRO A 369 17.20 7.00 30.61
C PRO A 369 17.75 8.34 30.09
N ASN A 370 18.66 8.27 29.10
CA ASN A 370 19.33 9.44 28.52
C ASN A 370 18.96 9.67 27.05
N ARG A 371 18.03 8.88 26.48
CA ARG A 371 17.65 8.97 25.08
C ARG A 371 16.13 8.82 24.92
N VAL A 372 15.55 9.67 24.11
CA VAL A 372 14.13 9.63 23.76
C VAL A 372 13.95 9.40 22.28
N GLY A 373 12.86 8.76 21.89
CA GLY A 373 12.51 8.56 20.49
C GLY A 373 12.22 9.89 19.80
N VAL A 374 12.68 10.03 18.56
CA VAL A 374 12.11 10.99 17.61
C VAL A 374 10.74 10.42 17.23
N PRO A 375 9.66 11.21 17.27
CA PRO A 375 8.35 10.69 16.83
C PRO A 375 8.47 10.00 15.47
N MET A 376 8.15 8.70 15.43
CA MET A 376 8.48 7.86 14.28
C MET A 376 7.75 8.28 13.01
N ILE A 377 6.53 8.82 13.16
CA ILE A 377 5.78 9.41 12.04
C ILE A 377 6.57 10.56 11.39
N LEU A 378 7.21 11.42 12.19
CA LEU A 378 8.04 12.51 11.66
C LEU A 378 9.32 11.97 11.01
N ALA A 379 9.96 10.97 11.60
CA ALA A 379 11.17 10.36 11.03
C ALA A 379 10.87 9.68 9.68
N ALA A 380 9.85 8.84 9.61
CA ALA A 380 9.44 8.15 8.39
C ALA A 380 9.02 9.13 7.28
N ALA A 381 8.18 10.12 7.60
CA ALA A 381 7.74 11.16 6.66
C ALA A 381 8.92 11.99 6.13
N ALA A 382 9.88 12.34 7.02
CA ALA A 382 11.05 13.10 6.63
C ALA A 382 11.97 12.33 5.68
N VAL A 383 12.20 11.04 5.94
CA VAL A 383 12.99 10.16 5.07
C VAL A 383 12.28 9.98 3.73
N HIS A 384 10.99 9.60 3.73
CA HIS A 384 10.21 9.39 2.53
C HIS A 384 10.23 10.64 1.62
N THR A 385 9.87 11.79 2.17
CA THR A 385 9.81 13.05 1.42
C THR A 385 11.20 13.46 0.90
N HIS A 386 12.25 13.28 1.71
CA HIS A 386 13.61 13.62 1.32
C HIS A 386 14.10 12.73 0.16
N LEU A 387 13.96 11.42 0.29
CA LEU A 387 14.36 10.47 -0.75
C LEU A 387 13.57 10.67 -2.06
N THR A 388 12.26 10.98 -1.95
CA THR A 388 11.43 11.29 -3.13
C THR A 388 11.95 12.53 -3.85
N ARG A 389 12.26 13.62 -3.11
CA ARG A 389 12.82 14.85 -3.70
C ARG A 389 14.21 14.66 -4.31
N LYS A 390 14.97 13.68 -3.80
CA LYS A 390 16.31 13.34 -4.31
C LYS A 390 16.28 12.32 -5.44
N GLY A 391 15.11 11.81 -5.85
CA GLY A 391 15.01 10.76 -6.85
C GLY A 391 15.59 9.41 -6.38
N LEU A 392 15.50 9.11 -5.09
CA LEU A 392 16.07 7.90 -4.49
C LEU A 392 15.03 6.95 -3.90
N ARG A 393 13.78 7.40 -3.72
CA ARG A 393 12.76 6.64 -2.95
C ARG A 393 12.43 5.28 -3.53
N SER A 394 12.36 5.14 -4.85
CA SER A 394 12.03 3.86 -5.50
C SER A 394 13.19 2.85 -5.54
N PHE A 395 14.36 3.21 -5.04
CA PHE A 395 15.50 2.28 -4.89
C PHE A 395 15.62 1.71 -3.48
N THR A 396 14.74 2.10 -2.56
CA THR A 396 14.80 1.70 -1.16
C THR A 396 13.41 1.43 -0.59
N SER A 397 13.34 0.54 0.40
CA SER A 397 12.19 0.38 1.28
C SER A 397 12.46 1.08 2.62
N ILE A 398 11.41 1.55 3.30
CA ILE A 398 11.50 2.17 4.61
C ILE A 398 10.77 1.27 5.60
N ASN A 399 11.54 0.60 6.44
CA ASN A 399 11.05 -0.36 7.41
C ASN A 399 11.12 0.27 8.81
N VAL A 400 9.99 0.34 9.51
CA VAL A 400 9.87 1.05 10.78
C VAL A 400 9.72 0.06 11.93
N ARG A 401 10.53 0.18 12.96
CA ARG A 401 10.40 -0.54 14.24
C ARG A 401 10.21 0.47 15.35
N SER A 402 8.99 0.56 15.90
CA SER A 402 8.62 1.66 16.79
C SER A 402 7.91 1.21 18.05
N ALA A 403 8.29 1.87 19.15
CA ALA A 403 7.62 1.77 20.44
C ALA A 403 6.25 2.47 20.47
N GLU A 404 5.99 3.41 19.56
CA GLU A 404 4.76 4.23 19.56
C GLU A 404 3.54 3.50 18.98
N CYS A 405 3.74 2.34 18.35
CA CYS A 405 2.68 1.61 17.64
C CYS A 405 1.91 0.72 18.61
N LEU A 406 0.68 1.06 18.90
CA LEU A 406 -0.22 0.27 19.74
C LEU A 406 -1.50 -0.14 19.02
N ASP A 407 -1.98 0.68 18.10
CA ASP A 407 -3.29 0.58 17.46
C ASP A 407 -3.18 0.62 15.92
N THR A 408 -4.23 0.22 15.27
CA THR A 408 -4.38 0.25 13.82
C THR A 408 -4.20 1.67 13.26
N HIS A 409 -4.65 2.71 13.99
CA HIS A 409 -4.51 4.09 13.57
C HIS A 409 -3.05 4.50 13.40
N THR A 410 -2.21 4.25 14.41
CA THR A 410 -0.78 4.59 14.36
C THR A 410 -0.06 3.84 13.24
N LEU A 411 -0.38 2.55 13.06
CA LEU A 411 0.16 1.73 11.98
C LEU A 411 -0.23 2.29 10.60
N ALA A 412 -1.50 2.62 10.39
CA ALA A 412 -2.00 3.19 9.15
C ALA A 412 -1.36 4.55 8.84
N VAL A 413 -1.17 5.41 9.84
CA VAL A 413 -0.48 6.71 9.66
C VAL A 413 0.96 6.49 9.22
N LEU A 414 1.71 5.56 9.83
CA LEU A 414 3.08 5.26 9.43
C LEU A 414 3.19 4.78 7.99
N VAL A 415 2.32 3.88 7.56
CA VAL A 415 2.24 3.45 6.15
C VAL A 415 1.86 4.63 5.26
N GLY A 416 0.88 5.43 5.66
CA GLY A 416 0.42 6.62 4.93
C GLY A 416 1.50 7.69 4.73
N VAL A 417 2.46 7.81 5.65
CA VAL A 417 3.60 8.75 5.52
C VAL A 417 4.82 8.13 4.84
N GLY A 418 4.73 6.88 4.39
CA GLY A 418 5.71 6.26 3.50
C GLY A 418 6.50 5.09 4.07
N ALA A 419 6.12 4.53 5.22
CA ALA A 419 6.67 3.26 5.69
C ALA A 419 6.24 2.12 4.73
N THR A 420 7.18 1.24 4.41
CA THR A 420 6.91 0.01 3.63
C THR A 420 6.41 -1.08 4.57
N THR A 421 7.05 -1.22 5.73
CA THR A 421 6.61 -2.14 6.79
C THR A 421 6.75 -1.49 8.16
N VAL A 422 5.98 -2.00 9.12
CA VAL A 422 6.01 -1.56 10.52
C VAL A 422 6.05 -2.77 11.45
N ASN A 423 6.94 -2.73 12.43
CA ASN A 423 6.98 -3.67 13.53
C ASN A 423 6.65 -2.96 14.85
N PRO A 424 5.51 -3.26 15.50
CA PRO A 424 5.08 -2.72 16.78
C PRO A 424 5.73 -3.46 17.95
N TYR A 425 7.05 -3.48 18.03
CA TYR A 425 7.81 -4.37 18.90
C TYR A 425 7.46 -4.27 20.40
N LEU A 426 7.09 -3.07 20.86
CA LEU A 426 6.79 -2.87 22.28
C LEU A 426 5.39 -3.35 22.64
N ALA A 427 4.41 -3.19 21.75
CA ALA A 427 3.09 -3.78 21.89
C ALA A 427 3.18 -5.31 21.87
N GLU A 428 3.96 -5.88 20.96
CA GLU A 428 4.22 -7.33 20.90
C GLU A 428 4.87 -7.84 22.21
N ALA A 429 5.88 -7.15 22.74
CA ALA A 429 6.51 -7.51 24.02
C ALA A 429 5.52 -7.41 25.19
N ALA A 430 4.63 -6.40 25.19
CA ALA A 430 3.58 -6.29 26.18
C ALA A 430 2.56 -7.44 26.09
N LEU A 431 2.24 -7.86 24.86
CA LEU A 431 1.36 -9.00 24.58
C LEU A 431 1.94 -10.30 25.17
N VAL A 432 3.23 -10.57 24.91
CA VAL A 432 3.96 -11.72 25.50
C VAL A 432 3.88 -11.70 27.00
N ALA A 433 4.23 -10.59 27.64
CA ALA A 433 4.20 -10.47 29.10
C ALA A 433 2.79 -10.62 29.71
N ARG A 434 1.76 -10.20 29.00
CA ARG A 434 0.36 -10.35 29.42
C ARG A 434 -0.14 -11.79 29.24
N HIS A 435 0.26 -12.47 28.20
CA HIS A 435 0.00 -13.89 27.98
C HIS A 435 0.65 -14.75 29.08
N GLU A 436 1.91 -14.49 29.43
CA GLU A 436 2.62 -15.20 30.51
C GLU A 436 1.96 -15.03 31.87
N ARG A 437 1.26 -13.91 32.09
CA ARG A 437 0.45 -13.66 33.27
C ARG A 437 -0.92 -14.35 33.25
N GLY A 438 -1.24 -15.08 32.18
CA GLY A 438 -2.50 -15.80 31.99
C GLY A 438 -3.72 -14.94 31.68
N LEU A 439 -3.54 -13.71 31.17
CA LEU A 439 -4.64 -12.78 30.90
C LEU A 439 -5.48 -13.17 29.67
N TYR A 440 -4.98 -14.07 28.84
CA TYR A 440 -5.68 -14.54 27.64
C TYR A 440 -6.25 -15.97 27.77
N GLY A 441 -6.30 -16.51 29.02
CA GLY A 441 -6.87 -17.83 29.29
C GLY A 441 -6.14 -18.94 28.54
N ASP A 442 -6.90 -19.77 27.83
CA ASP A 442 -6.35 -20.92 27.08
C ASP A 442 -5.87 -20.57 25.67
N MET A 443 -5.91 -19.30 25.26
CA MET A 443 -5.43 -18.86 23.95
C MET A 443 -3.91 -19.00 23.87
N SER A 444 -3.41 -19.51 22.74
CA SER A 444 -1.96 -19.57 22.50
C SER A 444 -1.36 -18.19 22.26
N LEU A 445 -0.08 -18.00 22.56
CA LEU A 445 0.63 -16.75 22.26
C LEU A 445 0.60 -16.44 20.76
N GLU A 446 0.80 -17.47 19.94
CA GLU A 446 0.75 -17.34 18.47
C GLU A 446 -0.60 -16.77 18.00
N GLN A 447 -1.71 -17.32 18.52
CA GLN A 447 -3.04 -16.82 18.19
C GLN A 447 -3.27 -15.38 18.69
N ALA A 448 -2.76 -15.02 19.87
CA ALA A 448 -2.88 -13.66 20.39
C ALA A 448 -2.09 -12.65 19.55
N VAL A 449 -0.91 -13.03 19.08
CA VAL A 449 -0.08 -12.21 18.17
C VAL A 449 -0.71 -12.11 16.78
N GLU A 450 -1.26 -13.20 16.25
CA GLU A 450 -1.96 -13.20 14.95
C GLU A 450 -3.24 -12.34 14.98
N ASN A 451 -3.96 -12.35 16.09
CA ASN A 451 -5.15 -11.51 16.27
C ASN A 451 -4.83 -10.03 16.34
N PHE A 452 -3.69 -9.66 16.95
CA PHE A 452 -3.21 -8.29 17.07
C PHE A 452 -2.64 -7.78 15.74
#